data_f84302efbdc5918c0dfdb2e21ab19765
#
_entry.id   f84302efbdc5918c0dfdb2e21ab19765
#
_cell.length_a   1.000
_cell.length_b   1.000
_cell.length_c   1.000
_cell.angle_alpha   90.00
_cell.angle_beta   90.00
_cell.angle_gamma   90.00
#
_symmetry.space_group_name_H-M   'P 1'
#
loop_
_entity.id
_entity.type
_entity.pdbx_description
1 polymer ?
#
loop_
_entity_poly.entity_id
_entity_poly.type
_entity_poly.pdbx_seq_one_letter_code
_entity_poly.pdbx_strand_id
1 'polypeptide(L)'
;MKKAFKIIGVLLLAIVLYLGFTNYPKLELISGFSAKNVASAHFIDKRSLDIIEKGDNDIKLIRLAKNTIDENQHFATSSVYGFQKRKAIYREGLGSLLIDEDFDVSKPYLKPNRIQPKIDLPYPFGTNEPQDSAFSNVNYSKLKKAVANAFDENNTVAKRTRSVVILYKDHLIAEKYEDGFDKNSKILGWSMTKSLTATYFGILQHQNKININNPAPISEWKNDERTKITLNNLIQMNSGLEWEEKYDRICDATKMLFNSRDMGQVQLEKPLFGKPNQTWNYSSGTSNLLSKILRKQFKTQQEYLDFWYSSLIDKIGMYSMIVETDMTGNYVGSSYAWATSRDWAKFGLLYLHNGNWNGEQLFDRSWSKYVSTPTPTSNGKYGGHFWLNSSGKYPDAPKDLYYASGFQGQKVIIIPSRDLVIVRMGLTDDESFDFNGFLKEVLGSFEK
;
A
#
# COMPACT_ATOMS: atom_id res chain seq x y z
N MET A 1 58.21 -10.15 -11.95
CA MET A 1 57.01 -9.54 -12.59
C MET A 1 55.95 -10.58 -12.98
N LYS A 2 56.21 -11.60 -13.83
CA LYS A 2 55.15 -12.57 -14.26
C LYS A 2 54.43 -13.32 -13.12
N LYS A 3 55.10 -13.67 -12.01
CA LYS A 3 54.46 -14.31 -10.82
C LYS A 3 53.53 -13.32 -10.09
N ALA A 4 53.92 -12.04 -9.97
CA ALA A 4 53.09 -11.01 -9.33
C ALA A 4 51.81 -10.75 -10.14
N PHE A 5 51.90 -10.68 -11.47
CA PHE A 5 50.71 -10.55 -12.34
C PHE A 5 49.77 -11.75 -12.23
N LYS A 6 50.26 -12.98 -12.11
CA LYS A 6 49.41 -14.16 -11.90
C LYS A 6 48.70 -14.11 -10.55
N ILE A 7 49.37 -13.72 -9.47
CA ILE A 7 48.77 -13.59 -8.14
C ILE A 7 47.70 -12.50 -8.15
N ILE A 8 47.97 -11.34 -8.74
CA ILE A 8 46.97 -10.28 -8.87
C ILE A 8 45.77 -10.77 -9.69
N GLY A 9 45.97 -11.47 -10.79
CA GLY A 9 44.90 -12.03 -11.60
C GLY A 9 44.00 -13.00 -10.82
N VAL A 10 44.62 -13.90 -10.01
CA VAL A 10 43.89 -14.85 -9.13
C VAL A 10 43.11 -14.10 -8.04
N LEU A 11 43.70 -13.08 -7.43
CA LEU A 11 43.01 -12.25 -6.43
C LEU A 11 41.82 -11.49 -7.02
N LEU A 12 41.99 -10.89 -8.20
CA LEU A 12 40.91 -10.21 -8.91
C LEU A 12 39.78 -11.18 -9.27
N LEU A 13 40.12 -12.39 -9.75
CA LEU A 13 39.11 -13.41 -10.04
C LEU A 13 38.38 -13.83 -8.77
N ALA A 14 39.09 -14.05 -7.67
CA ALA A 14 38.48 -14.39 -6.39
C ALA A 14 37.53 -13.30 -5.88
N ILE A 15 37.92 -12.03 -6.01
CA ILE A 15 37.05 -10.87 -5.69
C ILE A 15 35.80 -10.86 -6.58
N VAL A 16 35.96 -11.05 -7.88
CA VAL A 16 34.80 -11.07 -8.80
C VAL A 16 33.85 -12.22 -8.48
N LEU A 17 34.38 -13.42 -8.20
CA LEU A 17 33.59 -14.58 -7.80
C LEU A 17 32.88 -14.34 -6.46
N TYR A 18 33.56 -13.76 -5.48
CA TYR A 18 32.98 -13.40 -4.19
C TYR A 18 31.85 -12.38 -4.34
N LEU A 19 32.10 -11.28 -5.10
CA LEU A 19 31.08 -10.26 -5.38
C LEU A 19 29.91 -10.83 -6.18
N GLY A 20 30.17 -11.71 -7.14
CA GLY A 20 29.15 -12.44 -7.89
C GLY A 20 28.29 -13.29 -6.96
N PHE A 21 28.90 -14.10 -6.14
CA PHE A 21 28.21 -14.99 -5.21
C PHE A 21 27.35 -14.22 -4.19
N THR A 22 27.89 -13.16 -3.58
CA THR A 22 27.20 -12.37 -2.56
C THR A 22 26.07 -11.49 -3.12
N ASN A 23 26.14 -11.10 -4.40
CA ASN A 23 25.10 -10.29 -5.03
C ASN A 23 24.09 -11.10 -5.86
N TYR A 24 24.38 -12.37 -6.15
CA TYR A 24 23.50 -13.23 -6.96
C TYR A 24 22.05 -13.32 -6.42
N PRO A 25 21.82 -13.47 -5.09
CA PRO A 25 20.46 -13.44 -4.54
C PRO A 25 19.71 -12.12 -4.72
N LYS A 26 20.44 -11.00 -4.86
CA LYS A 26 19.80 -9.69 -5.15
C LYS A 26 19.16 -9.65 -6.52
N LEU A 27 19.72 -10.39 -7.49
CA LEU A 27 19.17 -10.43 -8.85
C LEU A 27 17.77 -11.01 -8.87
N GLU A 28 17.50 -12.01 -8.02
CA GLU A 28 16.19 -12.61 -7.88
C GLU A 28 15.15 -11.61 -7.36
N LEU A 29 15.49 -10.82 -6.33
CA LEU A 29 14.60 -9.79 -5.80
C LEU A 29 14.34 -8.67 -6.82
N ILE A 30 15.38 -8.25 -7.56
CA ILE A 30 15.26 -7.25 -8.63
C ILE A 30 14.33 -7.75 -9.72
N SER A 31 14.55 -8.97 -10.22
CA SER A 31 13.71 -9.57 -11.25
C SER A 31 12.29 -9.80 -10.74
N GLY A 32 12.13 -10.23 -9.48
CA GLY A 32 10.82 -10.44 -8.85
C GLY A 32 10.02 -9.15 -8.72
N PHE A 33 10.64 -8.09 -8.19
CA PHE A 33 10.02 -6.76 -8.12
C PHE A 33 9.59 -6.30 -9.52
N SER A 34 10.53 -6.36 -10.48
CA SER A 34 10.30 -5.84 -11.82
C SER A 34 9.19 -6.61 -12.54
N ALA A 35 9.22 -7.97 -12.54
CA ALA A 35 8.19 -8.80 -13.15
C ALA A 35 6.81 -8.54 -12.55
N LYS A 36 6.73 -8.44 -11.21
CA LYS A 36 5.48 -8.18 -10.49
C LYS A 36 4.89 -6.82 -10.85
N ASN A 37 5.72 -5.79 -10.84
CA ASN A 37 5.30 -4.43 -11.16
C ASN A 37 4.86 -4.29 -12.62
N VAL A 38 5.63 -4.85 -13.57
CA VAL A 38 5.29 -4.84 -14.99
C VAL A 38 3.94 -5.52 -15.23
N ALA A 39 3.77 -6.76 -14.73
CA ALA A 39 2.51 -7.48 -14.90
C ALA A 39 1.33 -6.71 -14.30
N SER A 40 1.47 -6.16 -13.10
CA SER A 40 0.38 -5.45 -12.44
C SER A 40 0.04 -4.14 -13.13
N ALA A 41 1.02 -3.28 -13.40
CA ALA A 41 0.77 -1.98 -14.02
C ALA A 41 0.23 -2.14 -15.46
N HIS A 42 0.71 -3.14 -16.19
CA HIS A 42 0.25 -3.41 -17.56
C HIS A 42 -1.18 -3.98 -17.60
N PHE A 43 -1.42 -5.07 -16.87
CA PHE A 43 -2.72 -5.76 -16.99
C PHE A 43 -3.85 -5.10 -16.16
N ILE A 44 -3.53 -4.43 -15.04
CA ILE A 44 -4.54 -3.73 -14.22
C ILE A 44 -4.86 -2.34 -14.80
N ASP A 45 -3.85 -1.57 -15.20
CA ASP A 45 -3.99 -0.16 -15.58
C ASP A 45 -3.66 0.13 -17.06
N LYS A 46 -3.37 -0.91 -17.85
CA LYS A 46 -3.09 -0.81 -19.31
C LYS A 46 -1.89 0.07 -19.67
N ARG A 47 -0.94 0.24 -18.76
CA ARG A 47 0.29 1.00 -19.04
C ARG A 47 1.19 0.28 -20.02
N SER A 48 1.78 1.03 -20.95
CA SER A 48 2.82 0.47 -21.82
C SER A 48 4.09 0.12 -21.04
N LEU A 49 4.89 -0.81 -21.56
CA LEU A 49 6.15 -1.19 -20.93
C LEU A 49 7.09 0.02 -20.76
N ASP A 50 7.13 0.92 -21.73
CA ASP A 50 7.95 2.14 -21.67
C ASP A 50 7.56 3.05 -20.50
N ILE A 51 6.26 3.27 -20.28
CA ILE A 51 5.77 4.07 -19.12
C ILE A 51 6.15 3.39 -17.81
N ILE A 52 6.05 2.05 -17.74
CA ILE A 52 6.38 1.29 -16.52
C ILE A 52 7.90 1.37 -16.24
N GLU A 53 8.73 1.17 -17.25
CA GLU A 53 10.20 1.19 -17.09
C GLU A 53 10.73 2.57 -16.73
N LYS A 54 10.19 3.63 -17.33
CA LYS A 54 10.54 5.03 -17.02
C LYS A 54 9.89 5.57 -15.75
N GLY A 55 8.86 4.88 -15.24
CA GLY A 55 8.08 5.26 -14.08
C GLY A 55 8.24 4.30 -12.91
N ASP A 56 7.37 3.30 -12.84
CA ASP A 56 7.23 2.40 -11.68
C ASP A 56 8.49 1.57 -11.41
N ASN A 57 9.25 1.20 -12.43
CA ASN A 57 10.50 0.47 -12.34
C ASN A 57 11.76 1.37 -12.40
N ASP A 58 11.58 2.69 -12.43
CA ASP A 58 12.69 3.64 -12.41
C ASP A 58 13.29 3.78 -11.01
N ILE A 59 13.78 2.68 -10.47
CA ILE A 59 14.44 2.55 -9.16
C ILE A 59 15.86 2.03 -9.42
N LYS A 60 16.84 2.57 -8.72
CA LYS A 60 18.29 2.41 -8.96
C LYS A 60 18.75 1.01 -9.38
N LEU A 61 18.30 -0.06 -8.69
CA LEU A 61 18.68 -1.43 -9.03
C LEU A 61 17.66 -2.12 -9.95
N ILE A 62 16.40 -1.74 -9.87
CA ILE A 62 15.31 -2.33 -10.69
C ILE A 62 15.50 -2.03 -12.18
N ARG A 63 16.07 -0.87 -12.53
CA ARG A 63 16.45 -0.52 -13.92
C ARG A 63 17.37 -1.53 -14.61
N LEU A 64 18.05 -2.40 -13.86
CA LEU A 64 18.89 -3.46 -14.43
C LEU A 64 18.09 -4.62 -15.00
N ALA A 65 16.82 -4.73 -14.64
CA ALA A 65 15.94 -5.79 -15.11
C ALA A 65 15.53 -5.55 -16.57
N LYS A 66 15.63 -6.61 -17.39
CA LYS A 66 15.06 -6.65 -18.72
C LYS A 66 13.70 -7.35 -18.67
N ASN A 67 12.68 -6.66 -19.14
CA ASN A 67 11.29 -7.08 -19.03
C ASN A 67 10.70 -7.53 -20.36
N THR A 68 9.75 -8.46 -20.29
CA THR A 68 8.91 -8.88 -21.43
C THR A 68 7.47 -9.08 -20.96
N ILE A 69 6.51 -8.81 -21.85
CA ILE A 69 5.08 -9.03 -21.62
C ILE A 69 4.59 -10.02 -22.68
N ASP A 70 3.81 -10.99 -22.25
CA ASP A 70 3.06 -11.89 -23.12
C ASP A 70 1.57 -11.58 -22.97
N GLU A 71 1.02 -10.90 -23.97
CA GLU A 71 -0.39 -10.48 -24.01
C GLU A 71 -1.35 -11.66 -24.13
N ASN A 72 -0.94 -12.74 -24.82
CA ASN A 72 -1.80 -13.89 -25.06
C ASN A 72 -1.96 -14.76 -23.83
N GLN A 73 -0.87 -14.93 -23.06
CA GLN A 73 -0.86 -15.74 -21.84
C GLN A 73 -0.98 -14.89 -20.57
N HIS A 74 -1.14 -13.59 -20.69
CA HIS A 74 -1.32 -12.64 -19.58
C HIS A 74 -0.24 -12.75 -18.50
N PHE A 75 1.04 -12.68 -18.88
CA PHE A 75 2.12 -12.65 -17.90
C PHE A 75 3.23 -11.66 -18.29
N ALA A 76 4.05 -11.29 -17.33
CA ALA A 76 5.32 -10.63 -17.56
C ALA A 76 6.48 -11.45 -17.02
N THR A 77 7.65 -11.32 -17.63
CA THR A 77 8.89 -11.87 -17.09
C THR A 77 9.96 -10.81 -16.98
N SER A 78 10.84 -10.98 -16.01
CA SER A 78 12.03 -10.13 -15.83
C SER A 78 13.26 -10.98 -15.55
N SER A 79 14.43 -10.49 -15.98
CA SER A 79 15.72 -11.07 -15.64
C SER A 79 16.79 -9.99 -15.57
N VAL A 80 17.84 -10.18 -14.78
CA VAL A 80 18.99 -9.26 -14.73
C VAL A 80 20.17 -9.94 -15.40
N TYR A 81 20.69 -9.35 -16.48
CA TYR A 81 21.78 -9.91 -17.30
C TYR A 81 21.50 -11.35 -17.80
N GLY A 82 20.23 -11.72 -17.97
CA GLY A 82 19.80 -13.07 -18.34
C GLY A 82 19.73 -14.08 -17.19
N PHE A 83 20.10 -13.68 -15.96
CA PHE A 83 20.03 -14.50 -14.76
C PHE A 83 18.77 -14.25 -13.96
N GLN A 84 18.45 -15.19 -13.05
CA GLN A 84 17.34 -15.10 -12.10
C GLN A 84 16.02 -14.65 -12.74
N LYS A 85 15.61 -15.36 -13.80
CA LYS A 85 14.35 -15.07 -14.50
C LYS A 85 13.18 -15.30 -13.55
N ARG A 86 12.34 -14.30 -13.39
CA ARG A 86 11.10 -14.38 -12.59
C ARG A 86 9.89 -14.10 -13.48
N LYS A 87 8.75 -14.71 -13.11
CA LYS A 87 7.49 -14.64 -13.87
C LYS A 87 6.37 -14.17 -12.95
N ALA A 88 5.57 -13.21 -13.42
CA ALA A 88 4.33 -12.79 -12.76
C ALA A 88 3.17 -12.99 -13.74
N ILE A 89 2.14 -13.71 -13.30
CA ILE A 89 0.93 -14.02 -14.09
C ILE A 89 -0.22 -13.11 -13.66
N TYR A 90 -1.00 -12.64 -14.60
CA TYR A 90 -2.23 -11.90 -14.32
C TYR A 90 -3.41 -12.84 -14.16
N ARG A 91 -4.27 -12.54 -13.18
CA ARG A 91 -5.52 -13.26 -12.92
C ARG A 91 -6.65 -12.24 -12.82
N GLU A 92 -7.63 -12.39 -13.68
CA GLU A 92 -8.79 -11.49 -13.69
C GLU A 92 -9.45 -11.41 -12.29
N GLY A 93 -9.72 -10.21 -11.80
CA GLY A 93 -10.32 -9.95 -10.48
C GLY A 93 -9.36 -10.04 -9.29
N LEU A 94 -8.15 -10.62 -9.46
CA LEU A 94 -7.13 -10.76 -8.41
C LEU A 94 -5.80 -10.05 -8.76
N GLY A 95 -5.70 -9.42 -9.93
CA GLY A 95 -4.45 -8.80 -10.39
C GLY A 95 -3.33 -9.80 -10.65
N SER A 96 -2.08 -9.39 -10.48
CA SER A 96 -0.93 -10.21 -10.83
C SER A 96 -0.32 -10.92 -9.62
N LEU A 97 0.22 -12.09 -9.86
CA LEU A 97 0.88 -12.95 -8.89
C LEU A 97 2.30 -13.25 -9.34
N LEU A 98 3.30 -12.92 -8.55
CA LEU A 98 4.65 -13.40 -8.74
C LEU A 98 4.70 -14.88 -8.34
N ILE A 99 5.13 -15.74 -9.28
CA ILE A 99 5.17 -17.18 -9.07
C ILE A 99 6.60 -17.73 -9.01
N ASP A 100 6.74 -18.87 -8.39
CA ASP A 100 7.94 -19.71 -8.44
C ASP A 100 7.75 -20.86 -9.49
N GLU A 101 8.78 -21.70 -9.64
CA GLU A 101 8.81 -22.78 -10.62
C GLU A 101 7.81 -23.91 -10.33
N ASP A 102 7.45 -24.11 -9.05
CA ASP A 102 6.53 -25.16 -8.62
C ASP A 102 5.05 -24.72 -8.63
N PHE A 103 4.77 -23.46 -9.00
CA PHE A 103 3.39 -22.97 -9.02
C PHE A 103 2.63 -23.54 -10.22
N ASP A 104 1.56 -24.29 -9.95
CA ASP A 104 0.71 -24.89 -10.98
C ASP A 104 -0.27 -23.87 -11.57
N VAL A 105 0.09 -23.32 -12.72
CA VAL A 105 -0.72 -22.33 -13.45
C VAL A 105 -1.97 -22.94 -14.09
N SER A 106 -2.08 -24.27 -14.18
CA SER A 106 -3.25 -24.95 -14.76
C SER A 106 -4.43 -25.04 -13.81
N LYS A 107 -4.19 -24.86 -12.50
CA LYS A 107 -5.25 -24.90 -11.50
C LYS A 107 -6.18 -23.69 -11.64
N PRO A 108 -7.51 -23.91 -11.67
CA PRO A 108 -8.46 -22.81 -11.63
C PRO A 108 -8.30 -22.03 -10.31
N TYR A 109 -8.52 -20.74 -10.40
CA TYR A 109 -8.50 -19.85 -9.22
C TYR A 109 -9.88 -19.25 -8.96
N LEU A 110 -10.19 -19.04 -7.69
CA LEU A 110 -11.37 -18.32 -7.29
C LEU A 110 -11.12 -16.82 -7.42
N LYS A 111 -12.14 -16.07 -7.80
CA LYS A 111 -12.12 -14.61 -7.82
C LYS A 111 -13.27 -14.05 -6.98
N PRO A 112 -13.15 -12.83 -6.42
CA PRO A 112 -14.21 -12.25 -5.63
C PRO A 112 -15.47 -12.00 -6.48
N ASN A 113 -16.63 -12.31 -5.90
CA ASN A 113 -17.94 -11.94 -6.44
C ASN A 113 -18.20 -10.47 -6.08
N ARG A 114 -18.06 -9.57 -7.05
CA ARG A 114 -18.20 -8.14 -6.81
C ARG A 114 -19.62 -7.66 -7.14
N ILE A 115 -20.13 -6.76 -6.30
CA ILE A 115 -21.42 -6.11 -6.51
C ILE A 115 -21.18 -4.62 -6.68
N GLN A 116 -21.33 -4.14 -7.90
CA GLN A 116 -21.03 -2.77 -8.31
C GLN A 116 -22.27 -2.08 -8.89
N PRO A 117 -23.28 -1.75 -8.07
CA PRO A 117 -24.49 -1.14 -8.55
C PRO A 117 -24.21 0.28 -9.07
N LYS A 118 -24.98 0.69 -10.08
CA LYS A 118 -25.05 2.10 -10.44
C LYS A 118 -25.84 2.83 -9.35
N ILE A 119 -25.20 3.78 -8.67
CA ILE A 119 -25.81 4.61 -7.63
C ILE A 119 -26.04 6.00 -8.22
N ASP A 120 -27.30 6.39 -8.33
CA ASP A 120 -27.71 7.67 -8.93
C ASP A 120 -27.53 8.84 -7.96
N LEU A 121 -26.29 9.03 -7.53
CA LEU A 121 -25.81 10.15 -6.73
C LEU A 121 -24.52 10.69 -7.37
N PRO A 122 -24.18 11.97 -7.15
CA PRO A 122 -22.88 12.51 -7.53
C PRO A 122 -21.73 11.82 -6.79
N TYR A 123 -20.53 11.81 -7.39
CA TYR A 123 -19.31 11.50 -6.68
C TYR A 123 -19.14 12.48 -5.50
N PRO A 124 -18.72 12.00 -4.29
CA PRO A 124 -18.11 10.69 -3.99
C PRO A 124 -19.08 9.58 -3.62
N PHE A 125 -20.35 9.88 -3.36
CA PHE A 125 -21.31 8.90 -2.80
C PHE A 125 -22.01 8.04 -3.85
N GLY A 126 -21.94 8.43 -5.11
CA GLY A 126 -22.54 7.71 -6.23
C GLY A 126 -21.59 7.54 -7.40
N THR A 127 -22.19 7.16 -8.55
CA THR A 127 -21.47 6.83 -9.79
C THR A 127 -21.51 7.95 -10.84
N ASN A 128 -22.26 9.04 -10.57
CA ASN A 128 -22.33 10.18 -11.46
C ASN A 128 -21.10 11.08 -11.32
N GLU A 129 -20.89 11.99 -12.29
CA GLU A 129 -19.82 12.98 -12.19
C GLU A 129 -19.99 13.85 -10.92
N PRO A 130 -18.91 14.43 -10.41
CA PRO A 130 -18.98 15.33 -9.26
C PRO A 130 -19.93 16.49 -9.54
N GLN A 131 -20.65 16.90 -8.50
CA GLN A 131 -21.44 18.13 -8.56
C GLN A 131 -20.52 19.34 -8.44
N ASP A 132 -20.70 20.33 -9.29
CA ASP A 132 -20.03 21.62 -9.17
C ASP A 132 -20.39 22.28 -7.84
N SER A 133 -19.40 22.64 -7.06
CA SER A 133 -19.57 23.26 -5.75
C SER A 133 -18.55 24.37 -5.57
N ALA A 134 -19.04 25.54 -5.21
CA ALA A 134 -18.20 26.68 -4.87
C ALA A 134 -18.43 27.07 -3.41
N PHE A 135 -17.36 27.05 -2.62
CA PHE A 135 -17.37 27.45 -1.22
C PHE A 135 -16.79 28.85 -1.08
N SER A 136 -17.53 29.77 -0.45
CA SER A 136 -17.14 31.18 -0.29
C SER A 136 -15.84 31.36 0.50
N ASN A 137 -15.52 30.41 1.37
CA ASN A 137 -14.29 30.42 2.18
C ASN A 137 -13.11 29.72 1.49
N VAL A 138 -13.22 29.33 0.21
CA VAL A 138 -12.15 28.71 -0.57
C VAL A 138 -11.65 29.66 -1.65
N ASN A 139 -10.39 30.04 -1.58
CA ASN A 139 -9.73 30.76 -2.66
C ASN A 139 -9.25 29.76 -3.73
N TYR A 140 -10.07 29.53 -4.74
CA TYR A 140 -9.80 28.56 -5.81
C TYR A 140 -8.57 28.90 -6.65
N SER A 141 -8.19 30.17 -6.78
CA SER A 141 -6.94 30.55 -7.47
C SER A 141 -5.72 30.08 -6.70
N LYS A 142 -5.69 30.29 -5.37
CA LYS A 142 -4.64 29.77 -4.50
C LYS A 142 -4.62 28.23 -4.47
N LEU A 143 -5.79 27.59 -4.39
CA LEU A 143 -5.92 26.14 -4.40
C LEU A 143 -5.37 25.53 -5.69
N LYS A 144 -5.76 26.09 -6.85
CA LYS A 144 -5.26 25.65 -8.16
C LYS A 144 -3.74 25.78 -8.24
N LYS A 145 -3.16 26.87 -7.71
CA LYS A 145 -1.71 27.05 -7.65
C LYS A 145 -1.05 26.02 -6.74
N ALA A 146 -1.59 25.76 -5.54
CA ALA A 146 -1.07 24.76 -4.62
C ALA A 146 -1.08 23.36 -5.24
N VAL A 147 -2.15 23.00 -5.96
CA VAL A 147 -2.24 21.72 -6.68
C VAL A 147 -1.24 21.68 -7.83
N ALA A 148 -1.11 22.75 -8.64
CA ALA A 148 -0.13 22.81 -9.72
C ALA A 148 1.31 22.66 -9.19
N ASN A 149 1.63 23.33 -8.09
CA ASN A 149 2.95 23.25 -7.44
C ASN A 149 3.31 21.83 -6.95
N ALA A 150 2.34 20.94 -6.79
CA ALA A 150 2.61 19.55 -6.45
C ALA A 150 3.20 18.72 -7.61
N PHE A 151 3.17 19.21 -8.85
CA PHE A 151 3.67 18.54 -10.04
C PHE A 151 5.01 19.11 -10.52
N ASP A 152 5.63 18.44 -11.49
CA ASP A 152 6.97 18.74 -12.01
C ASP A 152 6.99 19.85 -13.09
N GLU A 153 6.29 20.93 -12.88
CA GLU A 153 6.36 22.08 -13.79
C GLU A 153 7.60 22.92 -13.49
N ASN A 154 8.61 22.85 -14.37
CA ASN A 154 9.84 23.66 -14.31
C ASN A 154 10.72 23.54 -13.03
N ASN A 155 10.74 22.38 -12.39
CA ASN A 155 11.49 22.16 -11.17
C ASN A 155 12.82 21.42 -11.39
N THR A 156 13.83 21.77 -10.62
CA THR A 156 15.13 21.10 -10.58
C THR A 156 15.09 19.76 -9.83
N VAL A 157 14.08 19.55 -8.98
CA VAL A 157 13.87 18.31 -8.20
C VAL A 157 12.58 17.65 -8.67
N ALA A 158 12.68 16.42 -9.14
CA ALA A 158 11.54 15.66 -9.63
C ALA A 158 10.60 15.26 -8.48
N LYS A 159 9.40 15.80 -8.45
CA LYS A 159 8.33 15.45 -7.51
C LYS A 159 7.61 14.18 -7.92
N ARG A 160 7.56 13.89 -9.21
CA ARG A 160 6.98 12.68 -9.81
C ARG A 160 5.54 12.41 -9.33
N THR A 161 4.75 13.47 -9.16
CA THR A 161 3.35 13.37 -8.76
C THR A 161 2.51 12.93 -9.95
N ARG A 162 1.73 11.87 -9.79
CA ARG A 162 0.80 11.35 -10.82
C ARG A 162 -0.61 11.89 -10.68
N SER A 163 -1.04 12.14 -9.45
CA SER A 163 -2.36 12.71 -9.21
C SER A 163 -2.45 13.39 -7.86
N VAL A 164 -3.32 14.40 -7.81
CA VAL A 164 -3.82 15.03 -6.58
C VAL A 164 -5.33 15.10 -6.68
N VAL A 165 -6.04 14.69 -5.61
CA VAL A 165 -7.49 14.79 -5.47
C VAL A 165 -7.79 15.38 -4.10
N ILE A 166 -8.65 16.40 -4.04
CA ILE A 166 -9.00 17.10 -2.78
C ILE A 166 -10.52 17.14 -2.63
N LEU A 167 -11.01 16.55 -1.53
CA LEU A 167 -12.40 16.63 -1.10
C LEU A 167 -12.52 17.58 0.10
N TYR A 168 -13.50 18.46 0.06
CA TYR A 168 -13.86 19.35 1.15
C TYR A 168 -15.37 19.33 1.36
N LYS A 169 -15.80 19.07 2.59
CA LYS A 169 -17.24 18.96 2.92
C LYS A 169 -18.00 18.11 1.90
N ASP A 170 -17.48 16.92 1.65
CA ASP A 170 -18.06 15.90 0.75
C ASP A 170 -18.05 16.24 -0.75
N HIS A 171 -17.39 17.29 -1.15
CA HIS A 171 -17.34 17.72 -2.55
C HIS A 171 -15.91 17.68 -3.08
N LEU A 172 -15.78 17.29 -4.34
CA LEU A 172 -14.52 17.41 -5.09
C LEU A 172 -14.27 18.88 -5.41
N ILE A 173 -13.25 19.47 -4.80
CA ILE A 173 -12.93 20.90 -5.01
C ILE A 173 -11.68 21.11 -5.87
N ALA A 174 -10.84 20.10 -6.00
CA ALA A 174 -9.70 20.13 -6.91
C ALA A 174 -9.25 18.71 -7.26
N GLU A 175 -8.86 18.52 -8.51
CA GLU A 175 -8.11 17.35 -8.97
C GLU A 175 -7.17 17.74 -10.12
N LYS A 176 -6.02 17.07 -10.17
CA LYS A 176 -5.07 17.19 -11.28
C LYS A 176 -4.33 15.87 -11.45
N TYR A 177 -4.04 15.54 -12.69
CA TYR A 177 -3.33 14.34 -13.10
C TYR A 177 -2.12 14.73 -13.96
N GLU A 178 -1.07 13.94 -13.88
CA GLU A 178 0.10 14.00 -14.76
C GLU A 178 -0.29 13.55 -16.17
N ASP A 179 0.45 13.99 -17.18
CA ASP A 179 0.24 13.55 -18.56
C ASP A 179 0.34 12.01 -18.66
N GLY A 180 -0.64 11.39 -19.33
CA GLY A 180 -0.78 9.93 -19.42
C GLY A 180 -1.51 9.29 -18.24
N PHE A 181 -1.99 10.07 -17.27
CA PHE A 181 -2.86 9.64 -16.17
C PHE A 181 -4.17 10.45 -16.18
N ASP A 182 -5.21 9.84 -15.69
CA ASP A 182 -6.54 10.46 -15.58
C ASP A 182 -7.31 9.92 -14.34
N LYS A 183 -8.59 10.33 -14.23
CA LYS A 183 -9.48 9.89 -13.14
C LYS A 183 -9.72 8.39 -13.08
N ASN A 184 -9.43 7.65 -14.16
CA ASN A 184 -9.63 6.21 -14.27
C ASN A 184 -8.33 5.42 -14.03
N SER A 185 -7.19 6.09 -14.03
CA SER A 185 -5.88 5.46 -13.85
C SER A 185 -5.76 4.85 -12.45
N LYS A 186 -5.49 3.54 -12.40
CA LYS A 186 -5.28 2.80 -11.16
C LYS A 186 -3.82 2.85 -10.77
N ILE A 187 -3.56 3.38 -9.58
CA ILE A 187 -2.21 3.52 -9.05
C ILE A 187 -2.05 2.63 -7.83
N LEU A 188 -0.90 1.98 -7.72
CA LEU A 188 -0.58 1.11 -6.59
C LEU A 188 -0.46 1.94 -5.31
N GLY A 189 -1.28 1.60 -4.32
CA GLY A 189 -1.30 2.26 -3.02
C GLY A 189 -0.16 1.88 -2.09
N TRP A 190 0.57 0.78 -2.42
CA TRP A 190 1.58 0.21 -1.53
C TRP A 190 1.06 0.08 -0.09
N SER A 191 1.80 0.57 0.88
CA SER A 191 1.44 0.42 2.30
C SER A 191 0.15 1.12 2.75
N MET A 192 -0.52 1.89 1.88
CA MET A 192 -1.90 2.33 2.19
C MET A 192 -2.86 1.14 2.35
N THR A 193 -2.53 -0.01 1.74
CA THR A 193 -3.25 -1.29 1.92
C THR A 193 -3.33 -1.72 3.38
N LYS A 194 -2.34 -1.37 4.21
CA LYS A 194 -2.36 -1.67 5.66
C LYS A 194 -3.56 -1.04 6.37
N SER A 195 -3.90 0.19 5.99
CA SER A 195 -5.07 0.87 6.56
C SER A 195 -6.39 0.19 6.17
N LEU A 196 -6.50 -0.33 4.93
CA LEU A 196 -7.62 -1.19 4.53
C LEU A 196 -7.68 -2.44 5.41
N THR A 197 -6.54 -3.13 5.60
CA THR A 197 -6.47 -4.34 6.43
C THR A 197 -6.96 -4.08 7.85
N ALA A 198 -6.52 -2.99 8.48
CA ALA A 198 -7.02 -2.62 9.81
C ALA A 198 -8.52 -2.33 9.82
N THR A 199 -9.05 -1.73 8.76
CA THR A 199 -10.49 -1.41 8.66
C THR A 199 -11.37 -2.65 8.74
N TYR A 200 -10.96 -3.78 8.16
CA TYR A 200 -11.70 -5.05 8.26
C TYR A 200 -11.80 -5.56 9.70
N PHE A 201 -10.78 -5.34 10.52
CA PHE A 201 -10.86 -5.65 11.95
C PHE A 201 -11.85 -4.72 12.67
N GLY A 202 -11.90 -3.45 12.29
CA GLY A 202 -12.91 -2.51 12.80
C GLY A 202 -14.34 -2.94 12.43
N ILE A 203 -14.56 -3.39 11.20
CA ILE A 203 -15.85 -3.92 10.73
C ILE A 203 -16.23 -5.18 11.50
N LEU A 204 -15.33 -6.15 11.64
CA LEU A 204 -15.60 -7.39 12.37
C LEU A 204 -15.85 -7.15 13.87
N GLN A 205 -15.15 -6.18 14.47
CA GLN A 205 -15.38 -5.78 15.87
C GLN A 205 -16.76 -5.13 16.03
N HIS A 206 -17.16 -4.25 15.13
CA HIS A 206 -18.49 -3.64 15.09
C HIS A 206 -19.60 -4.70 14.97
N GLN A 207 -19.34 -5.76 14.20
CA GLN A 207 -20.23 -6.91 14.05
C GLN A 207 -20.18 -7.89 15.22
N ASN A 208 -19.41 -7.60 16.29
CA ASN A 208 -19.19 -8.49 17.44
C ASN A 208 -18.60 -9.87 17.09
N LYS A 209 -17.93 -9.99 15.94
CA LYS A 209 -17.29 -11.24 15.50
C LYS A 209 -15.90 -11.44 16.07
N ILE A 210 -15.23 -10.35 16.44
CA ILE A 210 -13.91 -10.36 17.07
C ILE A 210 -13.82 -9.32 18.19
N ASN A 211 -12.84 -9.50 19.08
CA ASN A 211 -12.40 -8.47 20.01
C ASN A 211 -10.88 -8.32 19.83
N ILE A 212 -10.41 -7.14 19.41
CA ILE A 212 -8.99 -6.91 19.14
C ILE A 212 -8.11 -7.03 20.39
N ASN A 213 -8.67 -6.93 21.60
CA ASN A 213 -7.93 -7.11 22.85
C ASN A 213 -7.69 -8.59 23.22
N ASN A 214 -8.33 -9.50 22.52
CA ASN A 214 -8.05 -10.93 22.71
C ASN A 214 -6.70 -11.31 22.10
N PRO A 215 -6.04 -12.35 22.64
CA PRO A 215 -4.88 -12.95 22.01
C PRO A 215 -5.12 -13.26 20.53
N ALA A 216 -4.11 -13.06 19.70
CA ALA A 216 -4.17 -13.41 18.29
C ALA A 216 -4.46 -14.92 18.14
N PRO A 217 -5.43 -15.33 17.29
CA PRO A 217 -5.84 -16.73 17.17
C PRO A 217 -4.83 -17.56 16.36
N ILE A 218 -3.61 -17.68 16.87
CA ILE A 218 -2.47 -18.36 16.24
C ILE A 218 -2.08 -19.56 17.10
N SER A 219 -2.47 -20.76 16.65
CA SER A 219 -2.20 -22.01 17.37
C SER A 219 -0.74 -22.32 17.53
N GLU A 220 0.09 -21.87 16.59
CA GLU A 220 1.54 -22.05 16.56
C GLU A 220 2.25 -21.34 17.72
N TRP A 221 1.61 -20.33 18.32
CA TRP A 221 2.16 -19.54 19.43
C TRP A 221 1.76 -20.05 20.82
N LYS A 222 0.94 -21.10 20.90
CA LYS A 222 0.35 -21.57 22.18
C LYS A 222 1.37 -21.97 23.26
N ASN A 223 2.58 -22.34 22.86
CA ASN A 223 3.61 -22.89 23.75
C ASN A 223 4.75 -21.91 24.07
N ASP A 224 4.64 -20.66 23.64
CA ASP A 224 5.68 -19.64 23.90
C ASP A 224 5.07 -18.27 24.25
N GLU A 225 5.94 -17.31 24.56
CA GLU A 225 5.53 -15.96 25.01
C GLU A 225 4.71 -15.19 23.97
N ARG A 226 4.73 -15.57 22.69
CA ARG A 226 3.92 -14.95 21.62
C ARG A 226 2.42 -15.19 21.81
N THR A 227 2.02 -16.17 22.62
CA THR A 227 0.61 -16.40 23.00
C THR A 227 -0.04 -15.18 23.66
N LYS A 228 0.77 -14.22 24.20
CA LYS A 228 0.33 -12.99 24.83
C LYS A 228 0.05 -11.86 23.84
N ILE A 229 0.46 -12.02 22.57
CA ILE A 229 0.24 -11.02 21.54
C ILE A 229 -1.24 -10.97 21.19
N THR A 230 -1.84 -9.78 21.34
CA THR A 230 -3.23 -9.53 20.97
C THR A 230 -3.35 -9.05 19.51
N LEU A 231 -4.56 -9.11 18.95
CA LEU A 231 -4.83 -8.46 17.65
C LEU A 231 -4.53 -6.96 17.71
N ASN A 232 -4.81 -6.31 18.84
CA ASN A 232 -4.46 -4.90 19.08
C ASN A 232 -2.97 -4.65 18.94
N ASN A 233 -2.11 -5.51 19.51
CA ASN A 233 -0.67 -5.37 19.35
C ASN A 233 -0.22 -5.45 17.89
N LEU A 234 -0.83 -6.33 17.11
CA LEU A 234 -0.53 -6.45 15.69
C LEU A 234 -0.99 -5.20 14.92
N ILE A 235 -2.23 -4.74 15.15
CA ILE A 235 -2.79 -3.54 14.46
C ILE A 235 -2.00 -2.28 14.81
N GLN A 236 -1.48 -2.16 16.04
CA GLN A 236 -0.66 -1.03 16.46
C GLN A 236 0.83 -1.17 16.11
N MET A 237 1.26 -2.24 15.44
CA MET A 237 2.69 -2.52 15.17
C MET A 237 3.54 -2.60 16.44
N ASN A 238 2.97 -3.15 17.51
CA ASN A 238 3.50 -3.12 18.87
C ASN A 238 3.54 -4.52 19.49
N SER A 239 3.75 -5.52 18.65
CA SER A 239 3.74 -6.94 19.04
C SER A 239 5.04 -7.42 19.69
N GLY A 240 6.15 -6.70 19.45
CA GLY A 240 7.49 -7.15 19.85
C GLY A 240 8.09 -8.24 18.94
N LEU A 241 7.45 -8.61 17.83
CA LEU A 241 7.99 -9.52 16.84
C LEU A 241 9.14 -8.87 16.07
N GLU A 242 10.16 -9.68 15.79
CA GLU A 242 11.29 -9.25 14.96
C GLU A 242 10.83 -8.94 13.53
N TRP A 243 11.38 -7.88 12.96
CA TRP A 243 11.14 -7.50 11.57
C TRP A 243 12.10 -6.41 11.08
N GLU A 244 12.65 -6.60 9.88
CA GLU A 244 13.41 -5.57 9.17
C GLU A 244 12.61 -5.06 7.95
N GLU A 245 12.22 -3.78 7.98
CA GLU A 245 11.51 -3.10 6.90
C GLU A 245 12.45 -2.16 6.16
N LYS A 246 13.16 -2.67 5.17
CA LYS A 246 14.05 -1.92 4.28
C LYS A 246 13.76 -2.33 2.83
N TYR A 247 13.93 -1.40 1.88
CA TYR A 247 13.68 -1.68 0.45
C TYR A 247 14.93 -1.53 -0.42
N ASP A 248 16.05 -1.13 0.17
CA ASP A 248 17.35 -0.94 -0.47
C ASP A 248 18.28 -2.16 -0.38
N ARG A 249 17.85 -3.21 0.31
CA ARG A 249 18.63 -4.41 0.60
C ARG A 249 17.79 -5.68 0.73
N ILE A 250 18.48 -6.81 0.78
CA ILE A 250 17.86 -8.09 1.16
C ILE A 250 17.51 -8.04 2.65
N CYS A 251 16.23 -8.09 2.97
CA CYS A 251 15.71 -8.10 4.35
C CYS A 251 14.38 -8.85 4.41
N ASP A 252 13.72 -8.84 5.57
CA ASP A 252 12.45 -9.53 5.74
C ASP A 252 11.37 -9.05 4.77
N ALA A 253 11.23 -7.73 4.62
CA ALA A 253 10.21 -7.15 3.74
C ALA A 253 10.42 -7.56 2.27
N THR A 254 11.65 -7.46 1.74
CA THR A 254 11.93 -7.77 0.34
C THR A 254 11.85 -9.28 0.06
N LYS A 255 12.32 -10.13 0.98
CA LYS A 255 12.16 -11.58 0.87
C LYS A 255 10.69 -11.99 0.90
N MET A 256 9.91 -11.43 1.82
CA MET A 256 8.48 -11.72 1.92
C MET A 256 7.75 -11.35 0.63
N LEU A 257 7.94 -10.14 0.10
CA LEU A 257 7.19 -9.65 -1.05
C LEU A 257 7.57 -10.33 -2.37
N PHE A 258 8.83 -10.79 -2.52
CA PHE A 258 9.32 -11.24 -3.82
C PHE A 258 9.79 -12.70 -3.87
N ASN A 259 9.93 -13.38 -2.70
CA ASN A 259 10.40 -14.77 -2.66
C ASN A 259 9.50 -15.70 -1.83
N SER A 260 8.45 -15.17 -1.15
CA SER A 260 7.62 -16.00 -0.28
C SER A 260 6.33 -16.43 -0.97
N ARG A 261 5.93 -17.70 -0.79
CA ARG A 261 4.63 -18.23 -1.22
C ARG A 261 3.49 -17.75 -0.30
N ASP A 262 3.73 -17.76 1.01
CA ASP A 262 2.81 -17.38 2.07
C ASP A 262 3.39 -16.21 2.84
N MET A 263 2.96 -15.01 2.50
CA MET A 263 3.54 -13.79 3.07
C MET A 263 3.20 -13.61 4.55
N GLY A 264 2.04 -14.12 4.99
CA GLY A 264 1.64 -14.08 6.40
C GLY A 264 2.44 -15.05 7.26
N GLN A 265 2.88 -16.18 6.70
CA GLN A 265 3.69 -17.18 7.39
C GLN A 265 5.07 -16.64 7.79
N VAL A 266 5.66 -15.78 6.95
CA VAL A 266 6.97 -15.17 7.23
C VAL A 266 6.98 -14.45 8.59
N GLN A 267 5.94 -13.67 8.90
CA GLN A 267 5.85 -12.98 10.19
C GLN A 267 5.43 -13.90 11.32
N LEU A 268 4.56 -14.89 11.02
CA LEU A 268 4.11 -15.86 12.02
C LEU A 268 5.29 -16.61 12.65
N GLU A 269 6.33 -16.91 11.88
CA GLU A 269 7.51 -17.64 12.29
C GLU A 269 8.56 -16.79 13.03
N LYS A 270 8.41 -15.46 13.01
CA LYS A 270 9.39 -14.57 13.64
C LYS A 270 9.41 -14.73 15.16
N PRO A 271 10.61 -14.72 15.78
CA PRO A 271 10.75 -14.70 17.21
C PRO A 271 10.34 -13.34 17.79
N LEU A 272 10.18 -13.29 19.11
CA LEU A 272 10.14 -12.03 19.85
C LEU A 272 11.56 -11.47 19.96
N PHE A 273 11.69 -10.18 19.66
CA PHE A 273 12.87 -9.40 19.96
C PHE A 273 12.60 -8.41 21.11
N GLY A 274 11.31 -8.16 21.42
CA GLY A 274 10.84 -7.31 22.50
C GLY A 274 9.53 -7.82 23.10
N LYS A 275 9.03 -7.14 24.13
CA LYS A 275 7.73 -7.48 24.73
C LYS A 275 6.60 -6.74 24.03
N PRO A 276 5.41 -7.33 23.91
CA PRO A 276 4.21 -6.61 23.45
C PRO A 276 3.99 -5.33 24.27
N ASN A 277 3.53 -4.26 23.63
CA ASN A 277 3.32 -2.93 24.18
C ASN A 277 4.59 -2.16 24.62
N GLN A 278 5.78 -2.69 24.40
CA GLN A 278 7.03 -2.02 24.80
C GLN A 278 7.90 -1.60 23.61
N THR A 279 7.66 -2.16 22.44
CA THR A 279 8.50 -1.90 21.28
C THR A 279 7.63 -1.75 20.03
N TRP A 280 7.59 -0.55 19.50
CA TRP A 280 6.96 -0.28 18.19
C TRP A 280 7.93 -0.62 17.07
N ASN A 281 7.47 -1.44 16.11
CA ASN A 281 8.25 -1.81 14.93
C ASN A 281 7.33 -1.92 13.71
N TYR A 282 7.46 -0.99 12.78
CA TYR A 282 6.67 -0.99 11.55
C TYR A 282 6.99 -2.23 10.71
N SER A 283 5.95 -2.98 10.31
CA SER A 283 6.12 -4.29 9.70
C SER A 283 5.06 -4.59 8.65
N SER A 284 5.49 -4.78 7.40
CA SER A 284 4.65 -5.33 6.33
C SER A 284 4.26 -6.79 6.60
N GLY A 285 5.15 -7.54 7.25
CA GLY A 285 4.87 -8.92 7.68
C GLY A 285 3.68 -8.99 8.64
N THR A 286 3.64 -8.08 9.61
CA THR A 286 2.51 -8.01 10.57
C THR A 286 1.17 -7.78 9.85
N SER A 287 1.12 -6.93 8.82
CA SER A 287 -0.13 -6.70 8.08
C SER A 287 -0.53 -7.90 7.22
N ASN A 288 0.43 -8.65 6.68
CA ASN A 288 0.14 -9.90 5.98
C ASN A 288 -0.26 -11.02 6.94
N LEU A 289 0.30 -11.05 8.15
CA LEU A 289 -0.15 -11.95 9.22
C LEU A 289 -1.60 -11.63 9.62
N LEU A 290 -1.97 -10.35 9.75
CA LEU A 290 -3.36 -9.95 9.98
C LEU A 290 -4.28 -10.41 8.84
N SER A 291 -3.87 -10.28 7.57
CA SER A 291 -4.63 -10.80 6.43
C SER A 291 -4.81 -12.33 6.51
N LYS A 292 -3.78 -13.08 6.91
CA LYS A 292 -3.84 -14.53 7.15
C LYS A 292 -4.78 -14.88 8.32
N ILE A 293 -4.76 -14.10 9.40
CA ILE A 293 -5.71 -14.24 10.53
C ILE A 293 -7.13 -13.94 10.05
N LEU A 294 -7.32 -12.91 9.25
CA LEU A 294 -8.62 -12.57 8.66
C LEU A 294 -9.16 -13.71 7.81
N ARG A 295 -8.30 -14.37 7.01
CA ARG A 295 -8.71 -15.56 6.24
C ARG A 295 -9.29 -16.66 7.12
N LYS A 296 -8.76 -16.88 8.32
CA LYS A 296 -9.23 -17.91 9.26
C LYS A 296 -10.62 -17.60 9.85
N GLN A 297 -11.18 -16.40 9.66
CA GLN A 297 -12.54 -16.08 10.12
C GLN A 297 -13.63 -16.64 9.19
N PHE A 298 -13.27 -17.17 8.03
CA PHE A 298 -14.18 -17.66 6.99
C PHE A 298 -13.99 -19.15 6.75
N LYS A 299 -15.10 -19.85 6.49
CA LYS A 299 -15.08 -21.30 6.23
C LYS A 299 -14.44 -21.65 4.90
N THR A 300 -14.70 -20.82 3.87
CA THR A 300 -14.23 -21.06 2.51
C THR A 300 -13.32 -19.93 2.02
N GLN A 301 -12.51 -20.22 1.00
CA GLN A 301 -11.70 -19.22 0.33
C GLN A 301 -12.58 -18.17 -0.38
N GLN A 302 -13.70 -18.60 -0.96
CA GLN A 302 -14.62 -17.69 -1.64
C GLN A 302 -15.22 -16.66 -0.68
N GLU A 303 -15.70 -17.08 0.50
CA GLU A 303 -16.22 -16.16 1.52
C GLU A 303 -15.19 -15.10 1.93
N TYR A 304 -13.92 -15.49 2.05
CA TYR A 304 -12.83 -14.56 2.38
C TYR A 304 -12.57 -13.57 1.25
N LEU A 305 -12.53 -14.05 0.00
CA LEU A 305 -12.31 -13.18 -1.15
C LEU A 305 -13.46 -12.17 -1.29
N ASP A 306 -14.69 -12.63 -1.13
CA ASP A 306 -15.88 -11.80 -1.24
C ASP A 306 -15.98 -10.77 -0.12
N PHE A 307 -15.55 -11.12 1.09
CA PHE A 307 -15.65 -10.25 2.26
C PHE A 307 -14.92 -8.92 2.07
N TRP A 308 -13.74 -8.91 1.48
CA TRP A 308 -12.98 -7.66 1.26
C TRP A 308 -13.77 -6.66 0.41
N TYR A 309 -14.48 -7.14 -0.58
CA TYR A 309 -15.27 -6.28 -1.45
C TYR A 309 -16.65 -5.98 -0.88
N SER A 310 -17.38 -7.00 -0.46
CA SER A 310 -18.75 -6.83 0.00
C SER A 310 -18.89 -6.07 1.32
N SER A 311 -17.88 -6.11 2.21
CA SER A 311 -17.93 -5.44 3.50
C SER A 311 -17.36 -4.03 3.52
N LEU A 312 -16.50 -3.68 2.56
CA LEU A 312 -15.83 -2.38 2.51
C LEU A 312 -15.75 -1.82 1.10
N ILE A 313 -14.99 -2.44 0.21
CA ILE A 313 -14.57 -1.85 -1.08
C ILE A 313 -15.78 -1.48 -1.95
N ASP A 314 -16.66 -2.43 -2.21
CA ASP A 314 -17.87 -2.21 -3.02
C ASP A 314 -18.94 -1.43 -2.24
N LYS A 315 -18.99 -1.56 -0.91
CA LYS A 315 -19.89 -0.80 -0.03
C LYS A 315 -19.70 0.71 -0.15
N ILE A 316 -18.45 1.15 -0.22
CA ILE A 316 -18.15 2.59 -0.36
C ILE A 316 -17.90 3.01 -1.82
N GLY A 317 -18.23 2.13 -2.77
CA GLY A 317 -18.14 2.43 -4.19
C GLY A 317 -16.72 2.59 -4.74
N MET A 318 -15.72 1.92 -4.14
CA MET A 318 -14.33 1.91 -4.66
C MET A 318 -14.19 0.87 -5.78
N TYR A 319 -14.99 1.02 -6.82
CA TYR A 319 -15.18 -0.01 -7.85
C TYR A 319 -13.95 -0.28 -8.72
N SER A 320 -13.03 0.66 -8.79
CA SER A 320 -11.76 0.47 -9.49
C SER A 320 -10.76 -0.40 -8.73
N MET A 321 -10.97 -0.59 -7.41
CA MET A 321 -9.98 -1.25 -6.56
C MET A 321 -9.82 -2.72 -6.88
N ILE A 322 -8.55 -3.15 -6.99
CA ILE A 322 -8.12 -4.54 -7.07
C ILE A 322 -7.08 -4.75 -5.97
N VAL A 323 -7.29 -5.76 -5.14
CA VAL A 323 -6.31 -6.20 -4.14
C VAL A 323 -5.74 -7.54 -4.58
N GLU A 324 -4.41 -7.60 -4.71
CA GLU A 324 -3.74 -8.80 -5.20
C GLU A 324 -3.43 -9.78 -4.07
N THR A 325 -3.33 -11.07 -4.41
CA THR A 325 -3.08 -12.13 -3.44
C THR A 325 -1.64 -12.66 -3.54
N ASP A 326 -1.19 -13.35 -2.49
CA ASP A 326 -0.02 -14.22 -2.54
C ASP A 326 -0.35 -15.58 -3.18
N MET A 327 0.63 -16.49 -3.28
CA MET A 327 0.46 -17.81 -3.90
C MET A 327 -0.47 -18.75 -3.10
N THR A 328 -0.76 -18.44 -1.84
CA THR A 328 -1.72 -19.18 -1.02
C THR A 328 -3.15 -18.64 -1.14
N GLY A 329 -3.33 -17.57 -1.91
CA GLY A 329 -4.62 -16.93 -2.12
C GLY A 329 -5.05 -15.95 -1.03
N ASN A 330 -4.15 -15.59 -0.10
CA ASN A 330 -4.41 -14.53 0.86
C ASN A 330 -4.13 -13.17 0.22
N TYR A 331 -5.00 -12.19 0.45
CA TYR A 331 -4.72 -10.82 0.01
C TYR A 331 -3.44 -10.29 0.66
N VAL A 332 -2.59 -9.65 -0.14
CA VAL A 332 -1.36 -9.02 0.36
C VAL A 332 -1.72 -7.72 1.08
N GLY A 333 -2.24 -7.87 2.28
CA GLY A 333 -2.80 -6.80 3.12
C GLY A 333 -1.80 -5.72 3.54
N SER A 334 -0.53 -5.91 3.21
CA SER A 334 0.52 -4.92 3.47
C SER A 334 0.73 -3.93 2.32
N SER A 335 0.40 -4.30 1.02
CA SER A 335 1.07 -3.59 -0.07
C SER A 335 0.32 -3.53 -1.41
N TYR A 336 -0.53 -4.48 -1.79
CA TYR A 336 -0.91 -4.65 -3.18
C TYR A 336 -2.36 -4.30 -3.51
N ALA A 337 -2.83 -3.12 -3.04
CA ALA A 337 -4.10 -2.55 -3.46
C ALA A 337 -3.89 -1.49 -4.56
N TRP A 338 -4.53 -1.67 -5.70
CA TRP A 338 -4.58 -0.78 -6.84
C TRP A 338 -5.94 -0.09 -6.89
N ALA A 339 -5.98 1.22 -7.02
CA ALA A 339 -7.23 1.95 -7.19
C ALA A 339 -6.99 3.32 -7.82
N THR A 340 -8.06 3.95 -8.32
CA THR A 340 -8.02 5.35 -8.74
C THR A 340 -7.85 6.27 -7.53
N SER A 341 -7.31 7.46 -7.76
CA SER A 341 -7.16 8.45 -6.69
C SER A 341 -8.51 8.92 -6.15
N ARG A 342 -9.55 8.95 -6.99
CA ARG A 342 -10.92 9.23 -6.54
C ARG A 342 -11.45 8.15 -5.60
N ASP A 343 -11.14 6.87 -5.84
CA ASP A 343 -11.55 5.78 -4.93
C ASP A 343 -10.77 5.80 -3.62
N TRP A 344 -9.46 6.10 -3.65
CA TRP A 344 -8.71 6.33 -2.42
C TRP A 344 -9.25 7.51 -1.61
N ALA A 345 -9.80 8.56 -2.26
CA ALA A 345 -10.43 9.66 -1.55
C ALA A 345 -11.71 9.24 -0.83
N LYS A 346 -12.52 8.32 -1.41
CA LYS A 346 -13.68 7.72 -0.72
C LYS A 346 -13.26 6.98 0.56
N PHE A 347 -12.13 6.27 0.53
CA PHE A 347 -11.60 5.63 1.74
C PHE A 347 -11.26 6.66 2.83
N GLY A 348 -10.63 7.78 2.46
CA GLY A 348 -10.38 8.89 3.39
C GLY A 348 -11.67 9.49 3.94
N LEU A 349 -12.69 9.65 3.10
CA LEU A 349 -13.98 10.20 3.47
C LEU A 349 -14.74 9.29 4.44
N LEU A 350 -14.67 7.96 4.28
CA LEU A 350 -15.24 7.01 5.24
C LEU A 350 -14.71 7.27 6.65
N TYR A 351 -13.42 7.54 6.78
CA TYR A 351 -12.78 7.85 8.07
C TYR A 351 -13.11 9.25 8.58
N LEU A 352 -13.25 10.23 7.68
CA LEU A 352 -13.73 11.57 8.02
C LEU A 352 -15.13 11.50 8.63
N HIS A 353 -15.98 10.62 8.11
CA HIS A 353 -17.35 10.37 8.59
C HIS A 353 -17.42 9.32 9.73
N ASN A 354 -16.27 8.97 10.33
CA ASN A 354 -16.23 8.03 11.45
C ASN A 354 -16.91 6.68 11.16
N GLY A 355 -16.72 6.15 9.97
CA GLY A 355 -17.23 4.85 9.55
C GLY A 355 -18.66 4.86 9.00
N ASN A 356 -19.29 6.02 8.90
CA ASN A 356 -20.61 6.13 8.27
C ASN A 356 -20.48 6.36 6.76
N TRP A 357 -21.21 5.58 5.97
CA TRP A 357 -21.29 5.73 4.53
C TRP A 357 -22.74 5.69 4.08
N ASN A 358 -23.26 6.79 3.58
CA ASN A 358 -24.66 6.93 3.12
C ASN A 358 -25.71 6.43 4.16
N GLY A 359 -25.46 6.68 5.44
CA GLY A 359 -26.34 6.26 6.53
C GLY A 359 -26.06 4.86 7.10
N GLU A 360 -25.21 4.05 6.46
CA GLU A 360 -24.77 2.75 6.99
C GLU A 360 -23.48 2.93 7.81
N GLN A 361 -23.48 2.45 9.06
CA GLN A 361 -22.31 2.47 9.93
C GLN A 361 -21.50 1.18 9.70
N LEU A 362 -20.36 1.26 9.01
CA LEU A 362 -19.54 0.10 8.68
C LEU A 362 -18.67 -0.35 9.85
N PHE A 363 -18.17 0.59 10.64
CA PHE A 363 -17.44 0.34 11.88
C PHE A 363 -17.79 1.41 12.92
N ASP A 364 -17.63 1.09 14.18
CA ASP A 364 -18.00 1.99 15.28
C ASP A 364 -17.20 3.31 15.22
N ARG A 365 -17.82 4.43 15.61
CA ARG A 365 -17.15 5.75 15.65
C ARG A 365 -15.88 5.75 16.49
N SER A 366 -15.83 4.93 17.52
CA SER A 366 -14.65 4.75 18.37
C SER A 366 -13.45 4.18 17.59
N TRP A 367 -13.69 3.46 16.46
CA TRP A 367 -12.62 2.93 15.62
C TRP A 367 -11.81 4.05 14.94
N SER A 368 -12.45 5.11 14.41
CA SER A 368 -11.72 6.26 13.86
C SER A 368 -10.84 6.91 14.93
N LYS A 369 -11.37 7.07 16.14
CA LYS A 369 -10.57 7.57 17.27
C LYS A 369 -9.43 6.64 17.65
N TYR A 370 -9.67 5.32 17.66
CA TYR A 370 -8.65 4.31 17.96
C TYR A 370 -7.50 4.38 16.96
N VAL A 371 -7.76 4.38 15.65
CA VAL A 371 -6.69 4.40 14.64
C VAL A 371 -5.93 5.73 14.60
N SER A 372 -6.55 6.83 15.02
CA SER A 372 -5.93 8.16 15.09
C SER A 372 -5.35 8.51 16.47
N THR A 373 -5.41 7.57 17.42
CA THR A 373 -4.75 7.72 18.73
C THR A 373 -3.33 7.13 18.69
N PRO A 374 -2.32 7.85 19.19
CA PRO A 374 -0.96 7.35 19.18
C PRO A 374 -0.78 6.02 19.93
N THR A 375 -0.16 5.05 19.29
CA THR A 375 0.41 3.89 19.97
C THR A 375 1.46 4.37 20.97
N PRO A 376 1.41 3.96 22.26
CA PRO A 376 2.27 4.49 23.31
C PRO A 376 3.78 4.50 22.98
N THR A 377 4.24 3.49 22.25
CA THR A 377 5.67 3.30 21.93
C THR A 377 6.07 3.88 20.56
N SER A 378 5.14 4.54 19.85
CA SER A 378 5.40 5.12 18.51
C SER A 378 5.93 6.56 18.54
N ASN A 379 6.11 7.16 19.72
CA ASN A 379 6.46 8.58 19.88
C ASN A 379 5.49 9.52 19.12
N GLY A 380 4.19 9.23 19.16
CA GLY A 380 3.16 10.03 18.52
C GLY A 380 3.09 9.91 16.99
N LYS A 381 3.82 8.98 16.37
CA LYS A 381 3.91 8.88 14.91
C LYS A 381 2.88 7.95 14.29
N TYR A 382 2.35 6.99 15.06
CA TYR A 382 1.56 5.88 14.53
C TYR A 382 0.41 5.49 15.47
N GLY A 383 -0.73 5.11 14.89
CA GLY A 383 -1.89 4.56 15.58
C GLY A 383 -2.23 3.16 15.08
N GLY A 384 -3.50 2.86 14.86
CA GLY A 384 -3.96 1.56 14.33
C GLY A 384 -3.80 1.46 12.82
N HIS A 385 -2.63 1.18 12.29
CA HIS A 385 -2.30 1.14 10.87
C HIS A 385 -2.47 2.47 10.11
N PHE A 386 -2.42 3.58 10.84
CA PHE A 386 -2.37 4.93 10.29
C PHE A 386 -1.18 5.71 10.85
N TRP A 387 -0.61 6.56 10.03
CA TRP A 387 0.37 7.55 10.44
C TRP A 387 -0.31 8.78 10.99
N LEU A 388 0.32 9.44 11.96
CA LEU A 388 -0.27 10.56 12.69
C LEU A 388 0.61 11.80 12.61
N ASN A 389 -0.04 12.98 12.65
CA ASN A 389 0.63 14.27 12.80
C ASN A 389 0.69 14.74 14.26
N SER A 390 0.27 13.95 15.23
CA SER A 390 0.31 14.33 16.65
C SER A 390 1.72 14.62 17.17
N SER A 391 2.75 14.02 16.53
CA SER A 391 4.16 14.35 16.78
C SER A 391 4.63 15.67 16.15
N GLY A 392 3.82 16.32 15.29
CA GLY A 392 4.18 17.54 14.58
C GLY A 392 5.09 17.34 13.37
N LYS A 393 5.04 16.16 12.71
CA LYS A 393 5.81 15.90 11.48
C LYS A 393 5.54 16.94 10.39
N TYR A 394 4.30 17.42 10.30
CA TYR A 394 3.87 18.50 9.41
C TYR A 394 3.44 19.70 10.26
N PRO A 395 4.37 20.61 10.60
CA PRO A 395 4.11 21.71 11.54
C PRO A 395 3.08 22.72 11.04
N ASP A 396 2.91 22.89 9.73
CA ASP A 396 1.93 23.80 9.13
C ASP A 396 0.51 23.17 8.97
N ALA A 397 0.34 21.91 9.38
CA ALA A 397 -0.94 21.20 9.35
C ALA A 397 -1.48 20.93 10.77
N PRO A 398 -2.81 20.79 10.94
CA PRO A 398 -3.41 20.45 12.22
C PRO A 398 -2.87 19.16 12.83
N LYS A 399 -2.81 19.08 14.15
CA LYS A 399 -2.31 17.89 14.87
C LYS A 399 -3.25 16.70 14.81
N ASP A 400 -4.53 16.91 14.51
CA ASP A 400 -5.53 15.86 14.31
C ASP A 400 -5.48 15.21 12.91
N LEU A 401 -4.58 15.71 12.04
CA LEU A 401 -4.29 15.09 10.76
C LEU A 401 -3.73 13.68 10.98
N TYR A 402 -4.32 12.71 10.30
CA TYR A 402 -3.79 11.35 10.19
C TYR A 402 -3.90 10.85 8.75
N TYR A 403 -3.13 9.81 8.39
CA TYR A 403 -3.03 9.44 7.01
C TYR A 403 -2.63 7.98 6.78
N ALA A 404 -3.20 7.37 5.72
CA ALA A 404 -2.61 6.19 5.12
C ALA A 404 -1.41 6.61 4.26
N SER A 405 -0.32 5.84 4.30
CA SER A 405 0.91 6.15 3.57
C SER A 405 1.47 4.92 2.88
N GLY A 406 1.93 5.09 1.65
CA GLY A 406 2.58 4.05 0.85
C GLY A 406 3.94 4.49 0.31
N PHE A 407 4.72 3.49 -0.12
CA PHE A 407 6.04 3.69 -0.74
C PHE A 407 5.94 4.69 -1.90
N GLN A 408 6.98 5.46 -2.12
CA GLN A 408 7.05 6.51 -3.13
C GLN A 408 6.01 7.64 -2.95
N GLY A 409 5.63 7.93 -1.70
CA GLY A 409 4.82 9.11 -1.36
C GLY A 409 3.33 8.99 -1.67
N GLN A 410 2.77 7.76 -1.77
CA GLN A 410 1.33 7.57 -1.82
C GLN A 410 0.71 8.01 -0.50
N LYS A 411 -0.32 8.85 -0.53
CA LYS A 411 -1.00 9.30 0.70
C LYS A 411 -2.50 9.50 0.50
N VAL A 412 -3.26 9.07 1.51
CA VAL A 412 -4.63 9.52 1.78
C VAL A 412 -4.58 10.26 3.11
N ILE A 413 -4.71 11.57 3.08
CA ILE A 413 -4.60 12.47 4.24
C ILE A 413 -6.00 12.87 4.66
N ILE A 414 -6.29 12.76 5.94
CA ILE A 414 -7.59 13.06 6.56
C ILE A 414 -7.36 14.14 7.60
N ILE A 415 -8.09 15.25 7.53
CA ILE A 415 -8.00 16.38 8.47
C ILE A 415 -9.38 16.67 9.03
N PRO A 416 -9.77 16.02 10.13
CA PRO A 416 -11.13 16.14 10.69
C PRO A 416 -11.52 17.56 11.03
N SER A 417 -10.63 18.34 11.66
CA SER A 417 -10.87 19.74 12.02
C SER A 417 -11.08 20.69 10.83
N ARG A 418 -10.91 20.21 9.60
CA ARG A 418 -11.04 20.96 8.36
C ARG A 418 -12.03 20.38 7.36
N ASP A 419 -12.73 19.29 7.71
CA ASP A 419 -13.60 18.55 6.79
C ASP A 419 -12.91 18.25 5.45
N LEU A 420 -11.64 17.83 5.48
CA LEU A 420 -10.77 17.78 4.32
C LEU A 420 -10.15 16.39 4.15
N VAL A 421 -10.21 15.87 2.91
CA VAL A 421 -9.45 14.70 2.47
C VAL A 421 -8.57 15.09 1.30
N ILE A 422 -7.29 14.72 1.37
CA ILE A 422 -6.32 14.97 0.29
C ILE A 422 -5.69 13.63 -0.10
N VAL A 423 -5.76 13.31 -1.38
CA VAL A 423 -5.02 12.16 -1.95
C VAL A 423 -3.91 12.69 -2.83
N ARG A 424 -2.71 12.17 -2.61
CA ARG A 424 -1.59 12.36 -3.54
C ARG A 424 -1.02 11.00 -3.89
N MET A 425 -0.91 10.73 -5.19
CA MET A 425 -0.24 9.55 -5.72
C MET A 425 0.97 9.96 -6.56
N GLY A 426 2.04 9.19 -6.54
CA GLY A 426 3.23 9.51 -7.31
C GLY A 426 4.36 8.49 -7.15
N LEU A 427 5.56 8.86 -7.57
CA LEU A 427 6.78 8.02 -7.55
C LEU A 427 7.95 8.73 -6.86
N THR A 428 7.66 9.47 -5.81
CA THR A 428 8.64 10.34 -5.15
C THR A 428 9.40 9.56 -4.09
N ASP A 429 10.72 9.67 -4.07
CA ASP A 429 11.49 9.31 -2.89
C ASP A 429 11.16 10.26 -1.74
N ASP A 430 11.11 9.75 -0.51
CA ASP A 430 10.49 10.42 0.66
C ASP A 430 10.97 11.86 0.92
N GLU A 431 12.15 12.23 0.45
CA GLU A 431 12.74 13.55 0.71
C GLU A 431 12.55 14.55 -0.44
N SER A 432 12.15 14.10 -1.64
CA SER A 432 12.05 14.97 -2.81
C SER A 432 10.70 15.67 -2.97
N PHE A 433 9.67 15.29 -2.20
CA PHE A 433 8.38 15.96 -2.16
C PHE A 433 8.15 16.60 -0.77
N ASP A 434 8.11 17.93 -0.73
CA ASP A 434 7.78 18.68 0.49
C ASP A 434 6.29 18.59 0.82
N PHE A 435 5.90 17.54 1.56
CA PHE A 435 4.53 17.38 2.03
C PHE A 435 4.08 18.50 2.97
N ASN A 436 4.97 19.06 3.80
CA ASN A 436 4.60 20.14 4.70
C ASN A 436 4.28 21.42 3.92
N GLY A 437 5.14 21.80 2.99
CA GLY A 437 4.91 22.95 2.11
C GLY A 437 3.63 22.80 1.27
N PHE A 438 3.39 21.61 0.71
CA PHE A 438 2.16 21.31 -0.02
C PHE A 438 0.91 21.48 0.87
N LEU A 439 0.92 20.91 2.09
CA LEU A 439 -0.18 21.06 3.04
C LEU A 439 -0.38 22.51 3.45
N LYS A 440 0.69 23.26 3.69
CA LYS A 440 0.64 24.69 3.99
C LYS A 440 -0.04 25.48 2.87
N GLU A 441 0.33 25.22 1.60
CA GLU A 441 -0.27 25.90 0.44
C GLU A 441 -1.76 25.56 0.29
N VAL A 442 -2.12 24.25 0.41
CA VAL A 442 -3.51 23.81 0.34
C VAL A 442 -4.33 24.44 1.47
N LEU A 443 -3.88 24.33 2.72
CA LEU A 443 -4.59 24.89 3.88
C LEU A 443 -4.67 26.41 3.83
N GLY A 444 -3.65 27.08 3.27
CA GLY A 444 -3.63 28.53 3.05
C GLY A 444 -4.59 29.03 1.97
N SER A 445 -5.23 28.14 1.22
CA SER A 445 -6.31 28.49 0.29
C SER A 445 -7.70 28.60 0.94
N PHE A 446 -7.82 28.23 2.23
CA PHE A 446 -9.05 28.38 3.01
C PHE A 446 -8.99 29.64 3.87
N GLU A 447 -10.00 30.48 3.77
CA GLU A 447 -10.17 31.62 4.67
C GLU A 447 -10.52 31.13 6.09
N LYS A 448 -10.07 31.90 7.08
CA LYS A 448 -10.28 31.58 8.50
C LYS A 448 -11.72 31.78 8.93
#